data_05478d33599a5be634d1c6254002f188
#
_entry.id   05478d33599a5be634d1c6254002f188
#
_cell.length_a   1.000
_cell.length_b   1.000
_cell.length_c   1.000
_cell.angle_alpha   90.00
_cell.angle_beta   90.00
_cell.angle_gamma   90.00
#
_symmetry.space_group_name_H-M   'P 1'
#
loop_
_entity.id
_entity.type
_entity.pdbx_description
1 polymer ?
#
loop_
_entity_poly.entity_id
_entity_poly.type
_entity_poly.pdbx_seq_one_letter_code
_entity_poly.pdbx_strand_id
1 'polypeptide(L)'
;MTMNPSVRSVAPSKVAANLGKVSQYVLPAVICTGAVLLLWQLLCLSPESKMPGPIRVLQQTWELIINPFFDNGGTDKGLGWQILISLQRVAIGYSLAALIGIAAGVLIGTSQFLRRGFDPMIQVLRTIPPLAWLPISLGIFQDNNPAAIFVIFITAVWPILINTTVGVQQIPQDYNNVAKVLRLSKPEYFFNIMVPSTVPYVFTGLRIGVGLSWLAIVAAEMLKSDGGIGFFIWDAYNSGGDEGMSEIILAVFYVGIIGLLLDRLVAWVGSLIGSEQ
;
A
#
# COMPACT_ATOMS: atom_id res chain seq x y z
N MET A 1 48.60 -39.47 -36.51
CA MET A 1 48.64 -38.05 -36.05
C MET A 1 47.40 -37.37 -36.52
N THR A 2 46.38 -37.30 -35.71
CA THR A 2 45.12 -36.61 -36.04
C THR A 2 44.87 -35.57 -34.98
N MET A 3 45.05 -34.28 -35.37
CA MET A 3 44.79 -33.12 -34.53
C MET A 3 43.28 -32.96 -34.33
N ASN A 4 42.88 -32.93 -33.08
CA ASN A 4 41.50 -32.63 -32.66
C ASN A 4 41.40 -31.09 -32.45
N PRO A 5 40.57 -30.34 -33.18
CA PRO A 5 40.37 -28.92 -32.95
C PRO A 5 39.44 -28.72 -31.76
N SER A 6 40.01 -28.28 -30.63
CA SER A 6 39.25 -27.85 -29.47
C SER A 6 38.36 -26.66 -29.85
N VAL A 7 37.05 -26.88 -29.91
CA VAL A 7 36.03 -25.83 -30.01
C VAL A 7 36.04 -25.01 -28.71
N ARG A 8 36.65 -23.82 -28.76
CA ARG A 8 36.53 -22.84 -27.69
C ARG A 8 35.09 -22.37 -27.63
N SER A 9 34.34 -22.81 -26.61
CA SER A 9 33.04 -22.23 -26.24
C SER A 9 33.27 -20.77 -25.80
N VAL A 10 32.87 -19.84 -26.63
CA VAL A 10 32.87 -18.41 -26.28
C VAL A 10 31.87 -18.21 -25.17
N ALA A 11 32.30 -17.93 -23.97
CA ALA A 11 31.44 -17.59 -22.85
C ALA A 11 30.59 -16.35 -23.23
N PRO A 12 29.25 -16.38 -23.04
CA PRO A 12 28.40 -15.25 -23.36
C PRO A 12 28.87 -14.02 -22.57
N SER A 13 28.93 -12.87 -23.25
CA SER A 13 29.30 -11.61 -22.61
C SER A 13 28.38 -11.32 -21.45
N LYS A 14 28.89 -10.70 -20.35
CA LYS A 14 28.06 -10.34 -19.16
C LYS A 14 26.77 -9.59 -19.54
N VAL A 15 26.80 -8.84 -20.64
CA VAL A 15 25.64 -8.13 -21.19
C VAL A 15 24.58 -9.11 -21.74
N ALA A 16 25.00 -10.15 -22.49
CA ALA A 16 24.08 -11.16 -23.02
C ALA A 16 23.47 -12.04 -21.90
N ALA A 17 24.23 -12.34 -20.85
CA ALA A 17 23.72 -13.05 -19.68
C ALA A 17 22.73 -12.22 -18.86
N ASN A 18 22.94 -10.90 -18.75
CA ASN A 18 22.00 -9.99 -18.08
C ASN A 18 20.73 -9.77 -18.91
N LEU A 19 20.84 -9.62 -20.24
CA LEU A 19 19.70 -9.54 -21.14
C LEU A 19 18.85 -10.81 -21.11
N GLY A 20 19.47 -11.98 -21.04
CA GLY A 20 18.77 -13.26 -20.89
C GLY A 20 17.99 -13.37 -19.58
N LYS A 21 18.55 -12.90 -18.46
CA LYS A 21 17.87 -12.86 -17.16
C LYS A 21 16.69 -11.88 -17.17
N VAL A 22 16.88 -10.66 -17.66
CA VAL A 22 15.79 -9.66 -17.77
C VAL A 22 14.69 -10.18 -18.66
N SER A 23 15.00 -10.79 -19.81
CA SER A 23 14.01 -11.41 -20.70
C SER A 23 13.22 -12.53 -20.03
N GLN A 24 13.83 -13.37 -19.21
CA GLN A 24 13.13 -14.44 -18.49
C GLN A 24 12.07 -13.96 -17.48
N TYR A 25 12.23 -12.76 -16.91
CA TYR A 25 11.26 -12.19 -15.97
C TYR A 25 10.25 -11.27 -16.66
N VAL A 26 10.67 -10.47 -17.62
CA VAL A 26 9.81 -9.48 -18.28
C VAL A 26 8.92 -10.12 -19.35
N LEU A 27 9.44 -11.07 -20.12
CA LEU A 27 8.69 -11.68 -21.23
C LEU A 27 7.41 -12.41 -20.76
N PRO A 28 7.44 -13.26 -19.71
CA PRO A 28 6.20 -13.87 -19.20
C PRO A 28 5.20 -12.85 -18.69
N ALA A 29 5.66 -11.81 -17.99
CA ALA A 29 4.78 -10.75 -17.50
C ALA A 29 4.08 -10.01 -18.65
N VAL A 30 4.82 -9.64 -19.70
CA VAL A 30 4.27 -8.97 -20.87
C VAL A 30 3.30 -9.86 -21.64
N ILE A 31 3.64 -11.14 -21.83
CA ILE A 31 2.77 -12.10 -22.54
C ILE A 31 1.47 -12.31 -21.74
N CYS A 32 1.56 -12.56 -20.44
CA CYS A 32 0.37 -12.79 -19.61
C CYS A 32 -0.51 -11.55 -19.53
N THR A 33 0.08 -10.37 -19.30
CA THR A 33 -0.67 -9.10 -19.29
C THR A 33 -1.30 -8.82 -20.64
N GLY A 34 -0.57 -9.01 -21.74
CA GLY A 34 -1.09 -8.87 -23.10
C GLY A 34 -2.23 -9.84 -23.40
N ALA A 35 -2.12 -11.09 -22.98
CA ALA A 35 -3.18 -12.09 -23.14
C ALA A 35 -4.45 -11.71 -22.37
N VAL A 36 -4.32 -11.20 -21.13
CA VAL A 36 -5.45 -10.73 -20.33
C VAL A 36 -6.12 -9.51 -20.98
N LEU A 37 -5.33 -8.54 -21.47
CA LEU A 37 -5.86 -7.35 -22.16
C LEU A 37 -6.55 -7.72 -23.47
N LEU A 38 -6.00 -8.67 -24.24
CA LEU A 38 -6.61 -9.19 -25.45
C LEU A 38 -7.93 -9.90 -25.15
N LEU A 39 -7.95 -10.75 -24.13
CA LEU A 39 -9.17 -11.44 -23.71
C LEU A 39 -10.26 -10.44 -23.31
N TRP A 40 -9.90 -9.43 -22.51
CA TRP A 40 -10.81 -8.36 -22.14
C TRP A 40 -11.33 -7.60 -23.36
N GLN A 41 -10.44 -7.22 -24.30
CA GLN A 41 -10.85 -6.54 -25.54
C GLN A 41 -11.83 -7.40 -26.36
N LEU A 42 -11.56 -8.71 -26.50
CA LEU A 42 -12.42 -9.63 -27.25
C LEU A 42 -13.80 -9.80 -26.62
N LEU A 43 -13.88 -9.85 -25.29
CA LEU A 43 -15.14 -9.94 -24.55
C LEU A 43 -16.00 -8.66 -24.67
N CYS A 44 -15.36 -7.52 -24.92
CA CYS A 44 -16.02 -6.21 -25.01
C CYS A 44 -16.16 -5.69 -26.46
N LEU A 45 -16.00 -6.56 -27.47
CA LEU A 45 -16.15 -6.17 -28.89
C LEU A 45 -17.59 -5.90 -29.31
N SER A 46 -18.57 -6.42 -28.59
CA SER A 46 -19.98 -6.19 -28.92
C SER A 46 -20.34 -4.71 -28.76
N PRO A 47 -20.96 -4.07 -29.77
CA PRO A 47 -21.44 -2.68 -29.66
C PRO A 47 -22.45 -2.45 -28.53
N GLU A 48 -23.14 -3.50 -28.10
CA GLU A 48 -24.12 -3.48 -27.00
C GLU A 48 -23.46 -3.71 -25.62
N SER A 49 -22.13 -3.94 -25.58
CA SER A 49 -21.44 -4.16 -24.31
C SER A 49 -21.47 -2.91 -23.45
N LYS A 50 -22.05 -3.03 -22.27
CA LYS A 50 -22.06 -1.97 -21.24
C LYS A 50 -20.65 -1.74 -20.65
N MET A 51 -19.74 -2.69 -20.83
CA MET A 51 -18.37 -2.59 -20.33
C MET A 51 -17.43 -2.21 -21.47
N PRO A 52 -16.71 -1.08 -21.39
CA PRO A 52 -15.77 -0.67 -22.42
C PRO A 52 -14.54 -1.57 -22.43
N GLY A 53 -14.04 -1.90 -23.63
CA GLY A 53 -12.74 -2.57 -23.78
C GLY A 53 -11.57 -1.62 -23.57
N PRO A 54 -10.34 -2.13 -23.41
CA PRO A 54 -9.14 -1.32 -23.15
C PRO A 54 -8.94 -0.17 -24.13
N ILE A 55 -9.18 -0.40 -25.42
CA ILE A 55 -9.01 0.65 -26.45
C ILE A 55 -10.04 1.76 -26.26
N ARG A 56 -11.29 1.42 -25.98
CA ARG A 56 -12.35 2.40 -25.73
C ARG A 56 -12.08 3.20 -24.46
N VAL A 57 -11.60 2.56 -23.41
CA VAL A 57 -11.17 3.26 -22.17
C VAL A 57 -10.12 4.31 -22.49
N LEU A 58 -9.04 3.93 -23.19
CA LEU A 58 -7.97 4.87 -23.57
C LEU A 58 -8.46 6.03 -24.42
N GLN A 59 -9.37 5.77 -25.37
CA GLN A 59 -9.92 6.81 -26.24
C GLN A 59 -10.78 7.81 -25.49
N GLN A 60 -11.67 7.33 -24.62
CA GLN A 60 -12.61 8.17 -23.87
C GLN A 60 -11.92 8.93 -22.72
N THR A 61 -10.86 8.38 -22.14
CA THR A 61 -10.16 9.00 -21.01
C THR A 61 -8.84 9.67 -21.39
N TRP A 62 -8.58 9.84 -22.69
CA TRP A 62 -7.32 10.39 -23.17
C TRP A 62 -7.02 11.79 -22.61
N GLU A 63 -8.04 12.65 -22.52
CA GLU A 63 -7.92 14.00 -21.97
C GLU A 63 -7.53 13.98 -20.48
N LEU A 64 -8.14 13.08 -19.69
CA LEU A 64 -7.79 12.89 -18.27
C LEU A 64 -6.34 12.41 -18.08
N ILE A 65 -5.82 11.64 -19.06
CA ILE A 65 -4.44 11.14 -19.02
C ILE A 65 -3.44 12.24 -19.37
N ILE A 66 -3.72 13.05 -20.40
CA ILE A 66 -2.79 14.10 -20.87
C ILE A 66 -2.81 15.30 -19.93
N ASN A 67 -3.97 15.68 -19.43
CA ASN A 67 -4.17 16.83 -18.55
C ASN A 67 -4.71 16.43 -17.18
N PRO A 68 -3.96 15.65 -16.39
CA PRO A 68 -4.45 15.12 -15.11
C PRO A 68 -4.62 16.19 -14.03
N PHE A 69 -4.15 17.41 -14.24
CA PHE A 69 -4.16 18.51 -13.28
C PHE A 69 -5.02 19.72 -13.72
N PHE A 70 -6.02 19.51 -14.57
CA PHE A 70 -6.97 20.58 -14.85
C PHE A 70 -7.78 20.94 -13.58
N ASP A 71 -8.22 22.19 -13.48
CA ASP A 71 -9.03 22.70 -12.37
C ASP A 71 -10.08 23.66 -12.92
N ASN A 72 -11.32 23.20 -13.00
CA ASN A 72 -12.48 23.99 -13.45
C ASN A 72 -13.23 24.62 -12.26
N GLY A 73 -12.70 24.43 -11.06
CA GLY A 73 -13.29 24.91 -9.81
C GLY A 73 -14.14 23.88 -9.09
N GLY A 74 -14.28 24.04 -7.77
CA GLY A 74 -15.03 23.11 -6.93
C GLY A 74 -14.44 21.69 -6.93
N THR A 75 -15.28 20.69 -7.21
CA THR A 75 -14.90 19.27 -7.30
C THR A 75 -14.54 18.84 -8.71
N ASP A 76 -14.77 19.68 -9.73
CA ASP A 76 -14.42 19.39 -11.14
C ASP A 76 -12.93 19.61 -11.38
N LYS A 77 -12.14 18.65 -10.96
CA LYS A 77 -10.69 18.64 -11.02
C LYS A 77 -10.18 17.36 -11.64
N GLY A 78 -9.07 17.49 -12.37
CA GLY A 78 -8.40 16.35 -12.98
C GLY A 78 -7.98 15.26 -11.97
N LEU A 79 -7.86 14.05 -12.48
CA LEU A 79 -7.58 12.85 -11.68
C LEU A 79 -6.29 12.97 -10.84
N GLY A 80 -5.29 13.74 -11.32
CA GLY A 80 -4.07 14.02 -10.56
C GLY A 80 -4.32 14.78 -9.25
N TRP A 81 -5.20 15.78 -9.26
CA TRP A 81 -5.59 16.49 -8.05
C TRP A 81 -6.37 15.58 -7.08
N GLN A 82 -7.27 14.76 -7.61
CA GLN A 82 -8.04 13.82 -6.79
C GLN A 82 -7.12 12.82 -6.08
N ILE A 83 -6.12 12.32 -6.79
CA ILE A 83 -5.09 11.44 -6.21
C ILE A 83 -4.29 12.16 -5.12
N LEU A 84 -3.88 13.41 -5.34
CA LEU A 84 -3.12 14.17 -4.35
C LEU A 84 -3.92 14.41 -3.06
N ILE A 85 -5.23 14.69 -3.17
CA ILE A 85 -6.12 14.83 -2.02
C ILE A 85 -6.14 13.53 -1.20
N SER A 86 -6.33 12.38 -1.86
CA SER A 86 -6.32 11.07 -1.19
C SER A 86 -4.96 10.77 -0.56
N LEU A 87 -3.86 11.03 -1.26
CA LEU A 87 -2.50 10.83 -0.74
C LEU A 87 -2.19 11.70 0.48
N GLN A 88 -2.64 12.96 0.48
CA GLN A 88 -2.48 13.85 1.63
C GLN A 88 -3.20 13.29 2.87
N ARG A 89 -4.45 12.82 2.71
CA ARG A 89 -5.20 12.18 3.80
C ARG A 89 -4.51 10.94 4.32
N VAL A 90 -4.04 10.08 3.40
CA VAL A 90 -3.27 8.87 3.75
C VAL A 90 -1.99 9.24 4.49
N ALA A 91 -1.23 10.21 4.01
CA ALA A 91 0.02 10.63 4.66
C ALA A 91 -0.22 11.04 6.11
N ILE A 92 -1.27 11.81 6.40
CA ILE A 92 -1.60 12.26 7.75
C ILE A 92 -2.08 11.09 8.62
N GLY A 93 -3.12 10.38 8.19
CA GLY A 93 -3.75 9.32 9.00
C GLY A 93 -2.82 8.13 9.23
N TYR A 94 -2.06 7.73 8.20
CA TYR A 94 -1.07 6.67 8.30
C TYR A 94 0.13 7.03 9.18
N SER A 95 0.63 8.26 9.09
CA SER A 95 1.73 8.71 9.98
C SER A 95 1.32 8.73 11.44
N LEU A 96 0.10 9.16 11.75
CA LEU A 96 -0.47 9.08 13.09
C LEU A 96 -0.60 7.62 13.55
N ALA A 97 -1.08 6.74 12.67
CA ALA A 97 -1.19 5.31 12.96
C ALA A 97 0.18 4.65 13.19
N ALA A 98 1.19 5.04 12.40
CA ALA A 98 2.55 4.55 12.58
C ALA A 98 3.12 4.97 13.93
N LEU A 99 3.02 6.25 14.28
CA LEU A 99 3.52 6.78 15.54
C LEU A 99 2.85 6.09 16.75
N ILE A 100 1.53 6.07 16.78
CA ILE A 100 0.76 5.51 17.91
C ILE A 100 0.87 3.98 17.92
N GLY A 101 0.78 3.32 16.76
CA GLY A 101 0.86 1.86 16.65
C GLY A 101 2.22 1.31 17.08
N ILE A 102 3.31 1.96 16.69
CA ILE A 102 4.67 1.57 17.11
C ILE A 102 4.82 1.80 18.62
N ALA A 103 4.47 2.99 19.12
CA ALA A 103 4.61 3.31 20.54
C ALA A 103 3.78 2.35 21.42
N ALA A 104 2.51 2.15 21.10
CA ALA A 104 1.63 1.21 21.81
C ALA A 104 2.10 -0.24 21.67
N GLY A 105 2.57 -0.64 20.48
CA GLY A 105 3.11 -1.97 20.22
C GLY A 105 4.34 -2.29 21.06
N VAL A 106 5.26 -1.34 21.20
CA VAL A 106 6.42 -1.47 22.12
C VAL A 106 5.98 -1.57 23.56
N LEU A 107 5.07 -0.71 24.03
CA LEU A 107 4.55 -0.73 25.39
C LEU A 107 3.87 -2.05 25.74
N ILE A 108 3.00 -2.54 24.86
CA ILE A 108 2.27 -3.80 25.04
C ILE A 108 3.22 -4.99 24.94
N GLY A 109 4.19 -4.94 24.00
CA GLY A 109 5.18 -5.99 23.79
C GLY A 109 6.10 -6.20 24.99
N THR A 110 6.49 -5.12 25.68
CA THR A 110 7.38 -5.16 26.83
C THR A 110 6.69 -5.56 28.14
N SER A 111 5.36 -5.44 28.23
CA SER A 111 4.60 -5.68 29.47
C SER A 111 3.59 -6.82 29.31
N GLN A 112 3.81 -7.94 30.01
CA GLN A 112 2.88 -9.06 30.04
C GLN A 112 1.50 -8.67 30.62
N PHE A 113 1.48 -7.72 31.55
CA PHE A 113 0.23 -7.21 32.14
C PHE A 113 -0.59 -6.45 31.09
N LEU A 114 0.03 -5.50 30.37
CA LEU A 114 -0.64 -4.74 29.32
C LEU A 114 -1.13 -5.66 28.19
N ARG A 115 -0.30 -6.61 27.77
CA ARG A 115 -0.67 -7.58 26.76
C ARG A 115 -1.92 -8.35 27.14
N ARG A 116 -1.94 -8.98 28.33
CA ARG A 116 -3.11 -9.76 28.77
C ARG A 116 -4.37 -8.91 28.88
N GLY A 117 -4.23 -7.63 29.22
CA GLY A 117 -5.35 -6.70 29.34
C GLY A 117 -5.88 -6.22 27.99
N PHE A 118 -4.99 -5.88 27.04
CA PHE A 118 -5.37 -5.28 25.76
C PHE A 118 -5.62 -6.30 24.64
N ASP A 119 -5.01 -7.51 24.69
CA ASP A 119 -5.18 -8.53 23.66
C ASP A 119 -6.65 -8.82 23.28
N PRO A 120 -7.58 -9.07 24.23
CA PRO A 120 -8.97 -9.36 23.84
C PRO A 120 -9.64 -8.16 23.16
N MET A 121 -9.35 -6.94 23.62
CA MET A 121 -9.89 -5.71 23.03
C MET A 121 -9.35 -5.47 21.61
N ILE A 122 -8.04 -5.65 21.43
CA ILE A 122 -7.39 -5.52 20.10
C ILE A 122 -7.99 -6.54 19.13
N GLN A 123 -8.18 -7.80 19.58
CA GLN A 123 -8.76 -8.84 18.73
C GLN A 123 -10.17 -8.49 18.26
N VAL A 124 -10.98 -7.89 19.09
CA VAL A 124 -12.35 -7.44 18.72
C VAL A 124 -12.27 -6.24 17.77
N LEU A 125 -11.53 -5.19 18.15
CA LEU A 125 -11.53 -3.93 17.41
C LEU A 125 -10.94 -4.05 15.99
N ARG A 126 -9.91 -4.88 15.81
CA ARG A 126 -9.30 -5.10 14.48
C ARG A 126 -10.21 -5.82 13.49
N THR A 127 -11.25 -6.52 13.96
CA THR A 127 -12.20 -7.21 13.08
C THR A 127 -13.32 -6.32 12.58
N ILE A 128 -13.47 -5.12 13.16
CA ILE A 128 -14.48 -4.16 12.72
C ILE A 128 -14.08 -3.61 11.35
N PRO A 129 -14.95 -3.73 10.33
CA PRO A 129 -14.66 -3.19 9.00
C PRO A 129 -14.36 -1.68 9.07
N PRO A 130 -13.32 -1.18 8.38
CA PRO A 130 -12.93 0.22 8.43
C PRO A 130 -14.07 1.20 8.15
N LEU A 131 -14.92 0.90 7.16
CA LEU A 131 -16.05 1.74 6.78
C LEU A 131 -17.14 1.84 7.86
N ALA A 132 -17.21 0.88 8.77
CA ALA A 132 -18.16 0.96 9.88
C ALA A 132 -17.82 2.09 10.87
N TRP A 133 -16.57 2.55 10.88
CA TRP A 133 -16.14 3.68 11.70
C TRP A 133 -16.50 5.04 11.08
N LEU A 134 -16.82 5.10 9.77
CA LEU A 134 -17.07 6.36 9.08
C LEU A 134 -18.28 7.15 9.67
N PRO A 135 -19.46 6.55 9.90
CA PRO A 135 -20.57 7.30 10.50
C PRO A 135 -20.26 7.81 11.92
N ILE A 136 -19.52 7.01 12.70
CA ILE A 136 -19.10 7.39 14.04
C ILE A 136 -18.13 8.58 13.98
N SER A 137 -17.14 8.52 13.08
CA SER A 137 -16.16 9.59 12.92
C SER A 137 -16.81 10.88 12.39
N LEU A 138 -17.75 10.78 11.47
CA LEU A 138 -18.54 11.93 11.00
C LEU A 138 -19.38 12.56 12.13
N GLY A 139 -19.97 11.76 12.99
CA GLY A 139 -20.72 12.25 14.15
C GLY A 139 -19.83 12.99 15.16
N ILE A 140 -18.59 12.53 15.34
CA ILE A 140 -17.63 13.14 16.28
C ILE A 140 -17.00 14.41 15.70
N PHE A 141 -16.45 14.33 14.49
CA PHE A 141 -15.68 15.42 13.90
C PHE A 141 -16.53 16.46 13.16
N GLN A 142 -17.74 16.09 12.74
CA GLN A 142 -18.67 16.93 11.97
C GLN A 142 -18.05 17.55 10.70
N ASP A 143 -16.93 16.99 10.25
CA ASP A 143 -16.16 17.39 9.08
C ASP A 143 -15.69 16.13 8.35
N ASN A 144 -15.78 16.14 7.03
CA ASN A 144 -15.43 15.03 6.17
C ASN A 144 -13.94 14.70 6.22
N ASN A 145 -13.09 15.70 6.25
CA ASN A 145 -11.64 15.50 6.14
C ASN A 145 -11.05 14.84 7.39
N PRO A 146 -11.28 15.32 8.62
CA PRO A 146 -10.85 14.62 9.83
C PRO A 146 -11.48 13.23 9.98
N ALA A 147 -12.73 13.06 9.57
CA ALA A 147 -13.40 11.76 9.62
C ALA A 147 -12.70 10.73 8.71
N ALA A 148 -12.29 11.12 7.49
CA ALA A 148 -11.53 10.26 6.60
C ALA A 148 -10.15 9.91 7.17
N ILE A 149 -9.45 10.89 7.71
CA ILE A 149 -8.14 10.69 8.36
C ILE A 149 -8.27 9.70 9.53
N PHE A 150 -9.34 9.79 10.31
CA PHE A 150 -9.62 8.85 11.38
C PHE A 150 -9.85 7.41 10.87
N VAL A 151 -10.58 7.23 9.76
CA VAL A 151 -10.79 5.90 9.15
C VAL A 151 -9.46 5.31 8.69
N ILE A 152 -8.58 6.11 8.08
CA ILE A 152 -7.22 5.68 7.72
C ILE A 152 -6.45 5.25 8.97
N PHE A 153 -6.45 6.11 9.99
CA PHE A 153 -5.76 5.87 11.26
C PHE A 153 -6.19 4.56 11.92
N ILE A 154 -7.51 4.38 12.13
CA ILE A 154 -8.04 3.19 12.81
C ILE A 154 -7.81 1.90 12.00
N THR A 155 -7.69 2.00 10.68
CA THR A 155 -7.39 0.87 9.81
C THR A 155 -5.92 0.44 9.91
N ALA A 156 -5.00 1.40 9.91
CA ALA A 156 -3.58 1.14 9.88
C ALA A 156 -2.98 0.83 11.26
N VAL A 157 -3.56 1.35 12.34
CA VAL A 157 -2.97 1.23 13.68
C VAL A 157 -2.85 -0.23 14.13
N TRP A 158 -3.83 -1.09 13.82
CA TRP A 158 -3.84 -2.48 14.28
C TRP A 158 -2.71 -3.33 13.71
N PRO A 159 -2.51 -3.41 12.37
CA PRO A 159 -1.39 -4.19 11.84
C PRO A 159 -0.03 -3.67 12.32
N ILE A 160 0.14 -2.36 12.47
CA ILE A 160 1.38 -1.77 12.97
C ILE A 160 1.60 -2.15 14.43
N LEU A 161 0.61 -1.96 15.28
CA LEU A 161 0.66 -2.31 16.71
C LEU A 161 0.95 -3.80 16.93
N ILE A 162 0.22 -4.67 16.25
CA ILE A 162 0.34 -6.13 16.42
C ILE A 162 1.72 -6.60 15.97
N ASN A 163 2.18 -6.18 14.79
CA ASN A 163 3.50 -6.59 14.31
C ASN A 163 4.62 -6.04 15.19
N THR A 164 4.52 -4.79 15.66
CA THR A 164 5.49 -4.23 16.61
C THR A 164 5.51 -5.02 17.93
N THR A 165 4.32 -5.35 18.47
CA THR A 165 4.20 -6.18 19.67
C THR A 165 4.86 -7.54 19.50
N VAL A 166 4.60 -8.21 18.36
CA VAL A 166 5.22 -9.49 18.03
C VAL A 166 6.74 -9.34 17.90
N GLY A 167 7.23 -8.30 17.24
CA GLY A 167 8.66 -8.04 17.11
C GLY A 167 9.38 -7.91 18.46
N VAL A 168 8.80 -7.17 19.40
CA VAL A 168 9.35 -7.05 20.76
C VAL A 168 9.38 -8.41 21.49
N GLN A 169 8.38 -9.26 21.27
CA GLN A 169 8.31 -10.57 21.91
C GLN A 169 9.23 -11.63 21.28
N GLN A 170 9.57 -11.45 20.00
CA GLN A 170 10.41 -12.36 19.25
C GLN A 170 11.92 -12.09 19.40
N ILE A 171 12.32 -11.14 20.29
CA ILE A 171 13.72 -10.90 20.58
C ILE A 171 14.33 -12.18 21.16
N PRO A 172 15.40 -12.75 20.52
CA PRO A 172 16.02 -13.99 20.98
C PRO A 172 16.49 -13.90 22.43
N GLN A 173 16.31 -14.99 23.19
CA GLN A 173 16.71 -15.04 24.60
C GLN A 173 18.22 -14.82 24.78
N ASP A 174 19.02 -15.18 23.77
CA ASP A 174 20.48 -14.96 23.81
C ASP A 174 20.84 -13.48 23.87
N TYR A 175 20.11 -12.61 23.15
CA TYR A 175 20.31 -11.16 23.23
C TYR A 175 19.96 -10.62 24.63
N ASN A 176 18.92 -11.16 25.25
CA ASN A 176 18.56 -10.82 26.63
C ASN A 176 19.65 -11.29 27.62
N ASN A 177 20.26 -12.45 27.38
CA ASN A 177 21.34 -12.97 28.20
C ASN A 177 22.62 -12.13 28.06
N VAL A 178 22.99 -11.77 26.82
CA VAL A 178 24.12 -10.86 26.54
C VAL A 178 23.91 -9.51 27.22
N ALA A 179 22.72 -8.93 27.12
CA ALA A 179 22.40 -7.67 27.79
C ALA A 179 22.61 -7.74 29.31
N LYS A 180 22.23 -8.85 29.94
CA LYS A 180 22.43 -9.06 31.39
C LYS A 180 23.91 -9.19 31.74
N VAL A 181 24.69 -9.95 30.97
CA VAL A 181 26.14 -10.13 31.16
C VAL A 181 26.87 -8.80 31.04
N LEU A 182 26.53 -8.00 30.02
CA LEU A 182 27.10 -6.67 29.78
C LEU A 182 26.52 -5.60 30.71
N ARG A 183 25.54 -5.94 31.53
CA ARG A 183 24.85 -5.02 32.48
C ARG A 183 24.33 -3.76 31.75
N LEU A 184 23.74 -3.94 30.57
CA LEU A 184 23.18 -2.82 29.80
C LEU A 184 22.11 -2.08 30.61
N SER A 185 22.17 -0.75 30.60
CA SER A 185 21.12 0.10 31.12
C SER A 185 19.83 -0.03 30.26
N LYS A 186 18.69 0.41 30.79
CA LYS A 186 17.43 0.36 30.03
C LYS A 186 17.48 1.10 28.67
N PRO A 187 18.07 2.32 28.57
CA PRO A 187 18.23 2.98 27.27
C PRO A 187 19.16 2.21 26.33
N GLU A 188 20.29 1.69 26.82
CA GLU A 188 21.21 0.90 25.99
C GLU A 188 20.56 -0.37 25.47
N TYR A 189 19.80 -1.08 26.29
CA TYR A 189 19.03 -2.24 25.85
C TYR A 189 17.99 -1.85 24.77
N PHE A 190 17.29 -0.73 24.98
CA PHE A 190 16.28 -0.24 24.03
C PHE A 190 16.88 0.06 22.67
N PHE A 191 17.94 0.88 22.60
CA PHE A 191 18.51 1.30 21.32
C PHE A 191 19.39 0.25 20.64
N ASN A 192 20.12 -0.57 21.42
CA ASN A 192 21.11 -1.50 20.84
C ASN A 192 20.56 -2.92 20.60
N ILE A 193 19.45 -3.30 21.28
CA ILE A 193 18.89 -4.64 21.13
C ILE A 193 17.43 -4.58 20.66
N MET A 194 16.56 -3.91 21.43
CA MET A 194 15.13 -3.94 21.16
C MET A 194 14.79 -3.30 19.80
N VAL A 195 15.21 -2.07 19.53
CA VAL A 195 14.92 -1.36 18.29
C VAL A 195 15.44 -2.15 17.08
N PRO A 196 16.74 -2.52 16.97
CA PRO A 196 17.24 -3.27 15.81
C PRO A 196 16.50 -4.60 15.59
N SER A 197 16.25 -5.37 16.66
CA SER A 197 15.56 -6.65 16.57
C SER A 197 14.08 -6.52 16.16
N THR A 198 13.44 -5.39 16.46
CA THR A 198 12.01 -5.17 16.20
C THR A 198 11.76 -4.53 14.82
N VAL A 199 12.72 -3.81 14.26
CA VAL A 199 12.60 -3.08 12.97
C VAL A 199 12.01 -3.93 11.85
N PRO A 200 12.40 -5.18 11.56
CA PRO A 200 11.82 -5.96 10.48
C PRO A 200 10.31 -6.20 10.66
N TYR A 201 9.88 -6.41 11.89
CA TYR A 201 8.46 -6.60 12.24
C TYR A 201 7.68 -5.29 12.10
N VAL A 202 8.26 -4.17 12.55
CA VAL A 202 7.67 -2.83 12.39
C VAL A 202 7.42 -2.56 10.91
N PHE A 203 8.40 -2.79 10.04
CA PHE A 203 8.22 -2.59 8.61
C PHE A 203 7.20 -3.53 7.97
N THR A 204 7.08 -4.77 8.47
CA THR A 204 6.00 -5.66 8.07
C THR A 204 4.63 -5.05 8.41
N GLY A 205 4.47 -4.55 9.63
CA GLY A 205 3.25 -3.86 10.07
C GLY A 205 2.96 -2.59 9.26
N LEU A 206 3.98 -1.78 8.99
CA LEU A 206 3.88 -0.56 8.18
C LEU A 206 3.43 -0.85 6.74
N ARG A 207 3.98 -1.89 6.09
CA ARG A 207 3.58 -2.29 4.73
C ARG A 207 2.12 -2.75 4.68
N ILE A 208 1.69 -3.59 5.61
CA ILE A 208 0.30 -4.01 5.70
C ILE A 208 -0.59 -2.79 5.97
N GLY A 209 -0.18 -1.92 6.89
CA GLY A 209 -0.90 -0.71 7.28
C GLY A 209 -1.11 0.26 6.12
N VAL A 210 -0.08 0.53 5.30
CA VAL A 210 -0.22 1.47 4.17
C VAL A 210 -1.16 0.94 3.10
N GLY A 211 -1.10 -0.36 2.79
CA GLY A 211 -2.01 -0.99 1.82
C GLY A 211 -3.47 -0.92 2.28
N LEU A 212 -3.73 -1.26 3.54
CA LEU A 212 -5.08 -1.17 4.11
C LEU A 212 -5.58 0.27 4.21
N SER A 213 -4.70 1.24 4.54
CA SER A 213 -5.02 2.67 4.56
C SER A 213 -5.48 3.17 3.19
N TRP A 214 -4.76 2.77 2.14
CA TRP A 214 -5.09 3.14 0.77
C TRP A 214 -6.44 2.58 0.33
N LEU A 215 -6.72 1.32 0.63
CA LEU A 215 -8.03 0.73 0.37
C LEU A 215 -9.15 1.41 1.16
N ALA A 216 -8.91 1.71 2.43
CA ALA A 216 -9.90 2.32 3.31
C ALA A 216 -10.28 3.74 2.87
N ILE A 217 -9.29 4.56 2.43
CA ILE A 217 -9.58 5.94 2.01
C ILE A 217 -10.37 5.97 0.72
N VAL A 218 -10.03 5.15 -0.28
CA VAL A 218 -10.80 5.09 -1.54
C VAL A 218 -12.27 4.78 -1.26
N ALA A 219 -12.53 3.78 -0.42
CA ALA A 219 -13.89 3.42 -0.06
C ALA A 219 -14.60 4.50 0.80
N ALA A 220 -13.89 5.16 1.71
CA ALA A 220 -14.45 6.25 2.51
C ALA A 220 -14.81 7.48 1.67
N GLU A 221 -14.00 7.81 0.68
CA GLU A 221 -14.21 8.93 -0.24
C GLU A 221 -15.40 8.72 -1.17
N MET A 222 -15.75 7.48 -1.52
CA MET A 222 -16.97 7.18 -2.30
C MET A 222 -18.26 7.59 -1.58
N LEU A 223 -18.23 7.70 -0.26
CA LEU A 223 -19.40 8.09 0.55
C LEU A 223 -19.43 9.59 0.86
N LYS A 224 -18.54 10.38 0.28
CA LYS A 224 -18.34 11.80 0.56
C LYS A 224 -18.29 12.61 -0.74
N SER A 225 -18.50 13.92 -0.61
CA SER A 225 -18.56 14.87 -1.74
C SER A 225 -17.46 15.93 -1.71
N ASP A 226 -16.32 15.65 -1.05
CA ASP A 226 -15.25 16.64 -0.84
C ASP A 226 -13.93 16.33 -1.60
N GLY A 227 -14.04 15.55 -2.67
CA GLY A 227 -12.92 15.18 -3.54
C GLY A 227 -12.14 13.95 -3.06
N GLY A 228 -11.16 13.56 -3.84
CA GLY A 228 -10.37 12.34 -3.72
C GLY A 228 -10.69 11.32 -4.82
N ILE A 229 -9.80 10.34 -5.00
CA ILE A 229 -9.96 9.36 -6.09
C ILE A 229 -11.22 8.49 -5.91
N GLY A 230 -11.61 8.20 -4.67
CA GLY A 230 -12.86 7.49 -4.38
C GLY A 230 -14.09 8.31 -4.73
N PHE A 231 -14.08 9.60 -4.42
CA PHE A 231 -15.13 10.55 -4.85
C PHE A 231 -15.22 10.58 -6.38
N PHE A 232 -14.11 10.70 -7.09
CA PHE A 232 -14.08 10.70 -8.55
C PHE A 232 -14.74 9.43 -9.13
N ILE A 233 -14.42 8.24 -8.60
CA ILE A 233 -15.04 6.98 -9.02
C ILE A 233 -16.56 7.02 -8.81
N TRP A 234 -17.02 7.53 -7.67
CA TRP A 234 -18.45 7.60 -7.34
C TRP A 234 -19.18 8.64 -8.17
N ASP A 235 -18.55 9.76 -8.45
CA ASP A 235 -19.09 10.83 -9.30
C ASP A 235 -19.24 10.34 -10.74
N ALA A 236 -18.21 9.71 -11.31
CA ALA A 236 -18.26 9.09 -12.65
C ALA A 236 -19.35 8.00 -12.75
N TYR A 237 -19.60 7.25 -11.68
CA TYR A 237 -20.70 6.27 -11.63
C TYR A 237 -22.07 6.96 -11.65
N ASN A 238 -22.26 8.06 -10.91
CA ASN A 238 -23.54 8.75 -10.78
C ASN A 238 -23.85 9.69 -11.96
N SER A 239 -22.83 10.22 -12.63
CA SER A 239 -22.99 11.09 -13.82
C SER A 239 -23.66 10.38 -14.98
N GLY A 240 -23.59 9.04 -15.02
CA GLY A 240 -24.40 8.20 -15.91
C GLY A 240 -24.09 8.34 -17.40
N GLY A 241 -23.00 9.05 -17.79
CA GLY A 241 -22.62 9.23 -19.17
C GLY A 241 -21.98 7.99 -19.80
N ASP A 242 -21.90 7.96 -21.12
CA ASP A 242 -21.24 6.88 -21.89
C ASP A 242 -19.75 6.72 -21.54
N GLU A 243 -19.13 7.75 -21.00
CA GLU A 243 -17.71 7.79 -20.62
C GLU A 243 -17.47 7.39 -19.17
N GLY A 244 -18.47 7.50 -18.30
CA GLY A 244 -18.30 7.28 -16.85
C GLY A 244 -17.72 5.91 -16.49
N MET A 245 -18.10 4.85 -17.22
CA MET A 245 -17.51 3.52 -16.98
C MET A 245 -16.02 3.47 -17.36
N SER A 246 -15.60 4.18 -18.41
CA SER A 246 -14.20 4.27 -18.82
C SER A 246 -13.37 5.06 -17.80
N GLU A 247 -13.92 6.13 -17.24
CA GLU A 247 -13.30 6.94 -16.19
C GLU A 247 -13.11 6.14 -14.91
N ILE A 248 -14.13 5.34 -14.50
CA ILE A 248 -14.04 4.43 -13.36
C ILE A 248 -12.90 3.44 -13.56
N ILE A 249 -12.83 2.79 -14.75
CA ILE A 249 -11.79 1.82 -15.04
C ILE A 249 -10.41 2.47 -14.99
N LEU A 250 -10.24 3.64 -15.58
CA LEU A 250 -9.00 4.41 -15.50
C LEU A 250 -8.62 4.70 -14.05
N ALA A 251 -9.54 5.22 -13.25
CA ALA A 251 -9.30 5.53 -11.85
C ALA A 251 -8.91 4.28 -11.03
N VAL A 252 -9.57 3.14 -11.27
CA VAL A 252 -9.22 1.86 -10.62
C VAL A 252 -7.79 1.41 -10.98
N PHE A 253 -7.35 1.61 -12.24
CA PHE A 253 -5.95 1.37 -12.61
C PHE A 253 -4.99 2.27 -11.83
N TYR A 254 -5.29 3.55 -11.70
CA TYR A 254 -4.47 4.47 -10.90
C TYR A 254 -4.45 4.07 -9.42
N VAL A 255 -5.59 3.64 -8.85
CA VAL A 255 -5.65 3.11 -7.48
C VAL A 255 -4.68 1.94 -7.30
N GLY A 256 -4.66 1.01 -8.25
CA GLY A 256 -3.75 -0.14 -8.22
C GLY A 256 -2.27 0.27 -8.31
N ILE A 257 -1.93 1.16 -9.24
CA ILE A 257 -0.56 1.65 -9.43
C ILE A 257 -0.07 2.39 -8.17
N ILE A 258 -0.88 3.28 -7.63
CA ILE A 258 -0.50 4.07 -6.45
C ILE A 258 -0.36 3.17 -5.22
N GLY A 259 -1.28 2.22 -5.03
CA GLY A 259 -1.16 1.23 -3.95
C GLY A 259 0.15 0.44 -4.03
N LEU A 260 0.55 0.01 -5.25
CA LEU A 260 1.83 -0.64 -5.47
C LEU A 260 3.01 0.29 -5.16
N LEU A 261 2.96 1.55 -5.59
CA LEU A 261 4.02 2.53 -5.34
C LEU A 261 4.18 2.81 -3.83
N LEU A 262 3.08 2.93 -3.10
CA LEU A 262 3.09 3.10 -1.65
C LEU A 262 3.70 1.89 -0.94
N ASP A 263 3.33 0.65 -1.31
CA ASP A 263 3.93 -0.57 -0.77
C ASP A 263 5.45 -0.61 -1.05
N ARG A 264 5.85 -0.30 -2.30
CA ARG A 264 7.28 -0.26 -2.69
C ARG A 264 8.06 0.81 -1.96
N LEU A 265 7.46 1.98 -1.73
CA LEU A 265 8.08 3.07 -0.97
C LEU A 265 8.39 2.63 0.46
N VAL A 266 7.40 2.05 1.16
CA VAL A 266 7.61 1.55 2.54
C VAL A 266 8.61 0.41 2.57
N ALA A 267 8.57 -0.52 1.61
CA ALA A 267 9.54 -1.61 1.49
C ALA A 267 10.97 -1.08 1.25
N TRP A 268 11.12 -0.07 0.40
CA TRP A 268 12.41 0.57 0.13
C TRP A 268 12.98 1.26 1.37
N VAL A 269 12.17 2.05 2.08
CA VAL A 269 12.58 2.66 3.35
C VAL A 269 13.01 1.57 4.35
N GLY A 270 12.24 0.47 4.43
CA GLY A 270 12.58 -0.67 5.29
C GLY A 270 13.94 -1.31 4.94
N SER A 271 14.26 -1.42 3.64
CA SER A 271 15.53 -1.97 3.20
C SER A 271 16.73 -1.06 3.53
N LEU A 272 16.54 0.26 3.59
CA LEU A 272 17.59 1.19 3.99
C LEU A 272 17.93 1.09 5.49
N ILE A 273 16.90 0.85 6.32
CA ILE A 273 17.07 0.80 7.77
C ILE A 273 17.47 -0.61 8.24
N GLY A 274 16.98 -1.66 7.55
CA GLY A 274 17.24 -3.06 7.88
C GLY A 274 18.47 -3.69 7.21
N SER A 275 19.19 -2.97 6.34
CA SER A 275 20.34 -3.50 5.59
C SER A 275 21.67 -3.54 6.39
N GLU A 276 21.67 -3.12 7.63
CA GLU A 276 22.85 -3.19 8.53
C GLU A 276 22.89 -4.46 9.40
N GLN A 277 22.09 -5.50 9.06
CA GLN A 277 22.10 -6.77 9.80
C GLN A 277 22.56 -7.95 8.95
#